data_62e7d3475346c9c770944748cb9135c4
#
_entry.id   62e7d3475346c9c770944748cb9135c4
#
_cell.length_a   1.000
_cell.length_b   1.000
_cell.length_c   1.000
_cell.angle_alpha   90.00
_cell.angle_beta   90.00
_cell.angle_gamma   90.00
#
_symmetry.space_group_name_H-M   'P 1'
#
loop_
_entity.id
_entity.type
_entity.pdbx_description
1 polymer ?
#
loop_
_entity_poly.entity_id
_entity_poly.type
_entity_poly.pdbx_seq_one_letter_code
_entity_poly.pdbx_strand_id
1 'polypeptide(L)'
;MLEKMKALVRQNNLCVLATVSGETPHCSLMAYATDDDCREIYMVTHRDTIKYRNLTRNPCVSLLIDTREEHSGGKRPEVKAVTVDGKHERIEDADQGEFAFKSVLERHPHLRDFMDHPEAEIIRIRIASFLLLDGITDAHFEKI
;
A
#
# COMPACT_ATOMS: atom_id res chain seq x y z
N MET A 1 -7.20 -16.10 -10.25
CA MET A 1 -7.68 -15.09 -9.26
C MET A 1 -6.54 -14.26 -8.70
N LEU A 2 -5.45 -14.86 -8.30
CA LEU A 2 -4.28 -14.13 -7.76
C LEU A 2 -3.75 -13.08 -8.74
N GLU A 3 -3.62 -13.42 -10.02
CA GLU A 3 -3.12 -12.46 -11.02
C GLU A 3 -4.06 -11.27 -11.21
N LYS A 4 -5.36 -11.48 -11.08
CA LYS A 4 -6.35 -10.41 -11.15
C LYS A 4 -6.23 -9.47 -9.95
N MET A 5 -5.99 -10.01 -8.76
CA MET A 5 -5.75 -9.23 -7.55
C MET A 5 -4.48 -8.39 -7.67
N LYS A 6 -3.39 -9.00 -8.12
CA LYS A 6 -2.12 -8.30 -8.33
C LYS A 6 -2.24 -7.20 -9.39
N ALA A 7 -2.96 -7.48 -10.48
CA ALA A 7 -3.19 -6.49 -11.53
C ALA A 7 -3.94 -5.27 -10.98
N LEU A 8 -4.96 -5.48 -10.17
CA LEU A 8 -5.72 -4.40 -9.55
C LEU A 8 -4.82 -3.54 -8.65
N VAL A 9 -3.97 -4.17 -7.86
CA VAL A 9 -3.02 -3.46 -7.00
C VAL A 9 -2.01 -2.66 -7.82
N ARG A 10 -1.44 -3.25 -8.87
CA ARG A 10 -0.47 -2.57 -9.74
C ARG A 10 -1.06 -1.39 -10.51
N GLN A 11 -2.33 -1.46 -10.88
CA GLN A 11 -2.98 -0.45 -11.72
C GLN A 11 -3.48 0.77 -10.94
N ASN A 12 -3.59 0.67 -9.63
CA ASN A 12 -4.06 1.77 -8.80
C ASN A 12 -2.89 2.50 -8.14
N ASN A 13 -3.13 3.73 -7.70
CA ASN A 13 -2.09 4.65 -7.24
C ASN A 13 -2.17 5.00 -5.76
N LEU A 14 -3.35 4.86 -5.17
CA LEU A 14 -3.62 5.26 -3.79
C LEU A 14 -4.19 4.09 -3.00
N CYS A 15 -3.82 4.03 -1.74
CA CYS A 15 -4.39 3.06 -0.80
C CYS A 15 -4.70 3.74 0.53
N VAL A 16 -5.54 3.10 1.31
CA VAL A 16 -5.70 3.43 2.72
C VAL A 16 -4.85 2.46 3.51
N LEU A 17 -3.87 2.98 4.23
CA LEU A 17 -2.98 2.17 5.09
C LEU A 17 -3.51 2.19 6.51
N ALA A 18 -3.78 1.02 7.07
CA ALA A 18 -4.15 0.86 8.46
C ALA A 18 -2.96 0.38 9.27
N THR A 19 -2.65 1.11 10.33
CA THR A 19 -1.62 0.78 11.32
C THR A 19 -2.24 0.71 12.71
N VAL A 20 -1.53 0.16 13.68
CA VAL A 20 -2.05 -0.07 15.02
C VAL A 20 -1.08 0.45 16.08
N SER A 21 -1.61 1.16 17.07
CA SER A 21 -0.90 1.49 18.32
C SER A 21 -1.66 0.86 19.48
N GLY A 22 -1.10 -0.24 20.07
CA GLY A 22 -1.82 -1.02 21.06
C GLY A 22 -3.11 -1.57 20.45
N GLU A 23 -4.26 -1.14 20.95
CA GLU A 23 -5.58 -1.54 20.43
C GLU A 23 -6.22 -0.47 19.54
N THR A 24 -5.52 0.65 19.27
CA THR A 24 -6.08 1.78 18.51
C THR A 24 -5.63 1.71 17.06
N PRO A 25 -6.56 1.46 16.12
CA PRO A 25 -6.24 1.50 14.69
C PRO A 25 -6.14 2.95 14.20
N HIS A 26 -5.32 3.15 13.17
CA HIS A 26 -5.13 4.44 12.53
C HIS A 26 -5.07 4.25 11.02
N CYS A 27 -5.81 5.06 10.26
CA CYS A 27 -5.85 5.01 8.78
C CYS A 27 -5.18 6.24 8.18
N SER A 28 -4.46 6.03 7.08
CA SER A 28 -3.82 7.10 6.31
C SER A 28 -4.01 6.85 4.83
N LEU A 29 -4.29 7.91 4.07
CA LEU A 29 -4.31 7.83 2.61
C LEU A 29 -2.88 7.96 2.09
N MET A 30 -2.44 6.98 1.29
CA MET A 30 -1.05 6.88 0.84
C MET A 30 -0.94 6.66 -0.66
N ALA A 31 -0.02 7.35 -1.30
CA ALA A 31 0.47 7.00 -2.62
C ALA A 31 1.44 5.81 -2.48
N TYR A 32 1.41 4.89 -3.43
CA TYR A 32 2.26 3.70 -3.35
C TYR A 32 2.74 3.25 -4.73
N ALA A 33 3.72 2.37 -4.71
CA ALA A 33 4.18 1.61 -5.87
C ALA A 33 4.42 0.16 -5.43
N THR A 34 4.65 -0.73 -6.39
CA THR A 34 4.91 -2.14 -6.12
C THR A 34 6.18 -2.59 -6.83
N ASP A 35 6.72 -3.73 -6.41
CA ASP A 35 7.70 -4.46 -7.23
C ASP A 35 6.99 -5.14 -8.40
N ASP A 36 7.76 -5.72 -9.33
CA ASP A 36 7.21 -6.30 -10.56
C ASP A 36 6.27 -7.48 -10.30
N ASP A 37 6.58 -8.29 -9.31
CA ASP A 37 5.77 -9.47 -8.96
C ASP A 37 4.61 -9.17 -8.02
N CYS A 38 4.46 -7.91 -7.60
CA CYS A 38 3.46 -7.50 -6.62
C CYS A 38 3.52 -8.35 -5.34
N ARG A 39 4.73 -8.49 -4.81
CA ARG A 39 4.97 -9.13 -3.52
C ARG A 39 5.25 -8.11 -2.43
N GLU A 40 5.65 -6.91 -2.83
CA GLU A 40 5.98 -5.82 -1.95
C GLU A 40 5.29 -4.54 -2.39
N ILE A 41 4.93 -3.72 -1.41
CA ILE A 41 4.39 -2.39 -1.63
C ILE A 41 5.34 -1.38 -1.00
N TYR A 42 5.63 -0.31 -1.74
CA TYR A 42 6.52 0.76 -1.32
C TYR A 42 5.75 2.06 -1.18
N MET A 43 6.05 2.81 -0.14
CA MET A 43 5.52 4.15 0.07
C MET A 43 6.53 4.97 0.86
N VAL A 44 6.29 6.27 0.96
CA VAL A 44 7.18 7.18 1.67
C VAL A 44 6.37 7.95 2.71
N THR A 45 6.92 8.08 3.89
CA THR A 45 6.38 8.92 4.94
C THR A 45 7.50 9.71 5.60
N HIS A 46 7.15 10.62 6.53
CA HIS A 46 8.13 11.29 7.38
C HIS A 46 8.14 10.64 8.76
N ARG A 47 9.31 10.63 9.41
CA ARG A 47 9.50 9.95 10.70
C ARG A 47 8.65 10.50 11.84
N ASP A 48 8.23 11.76 11.76
CA ASP A 48 7.44 12.42 12.79
C ASP A 48 5.92 12.21 12.68
N THR A 49 5.49 11.15 11.98
CA THR A 49 4.06 10.85 11.80
C THR A 49 3.59 9.74 12.71
N ILE A 50 2.28 9.73 12.99
CA ILE A 50 1.63 8.67 13.78
C ILE A 50 1.85 7.30 13.12
N LYS A 51 1.64 7.22 11.78
CA LYS A 51 1.80 5.96 11.05
C LYS A 51 3.21 5.39 11.17
N TYR A 52 4.23 6.25 11.09
CA TYR A 52 5.62 5.78 11.21
C TYR A 52 5.91 5.24 12.60
N ARG A 53 5.48 5.96 13.64
CA ARG A 53 5.63 5.49 15.01
C ARG A 53 4.91 4.16 15.24
N ASN A 54 3.71 4.00 14.67
CA ASN A 54 2.96 2.75 14.77
C ASN A 54 3.73 1.59 14.11
N LEU A 55 4.25 1.83 12.90
CA LEU A 55 5.00 0.81 12.14
C LEU A 55 6.25 0.33 12.86
N THR A 56 6.94 1.22 13.59
CA THR A 56 8.14 0.84 14.33
C THR A 56 7.84 -0.04 15.54
N ARG A 57 6.63 0.02 16.06
CA ARG A 57 6.19 -0.75 17.24
C ARG A 57 5.42 -2.01 16.88
N ASN A 58 4.64 -1.94 15.80
CA ASN A 58 3.84 -3.08 15.32
C ASN A 58 3.90 -3.12 13.80
N PRO A 59 4.59 -4.10 13.21
CA PRO A 59 4.76 -4.18 11.77
C PRO A 59 3.51 -4.67 11.02
N CYS A 60 2.50 -5.17 11.69
CA CYS A 60 1.29 -5.67 11.04
C CYS A 60 0.48 -4.52 10.47
N VAL A 61 0.13 -4.63 9.20
CA VAL A 61 -0.64 -3.61 8.47
C VAL A 61 -1.71 -4.23 7.61
N SER A 62 -2.69 -3.42 7.27
CA SER A 62 -3.70 -3.74 6.28
C SER A 62 -3.86 -2.55 5.34
N LEU A 63 -4.01 -2.81 4.05
CA LEU A 63 -4.18 -1.77 3.04
C LEU A 63 -5.46 -2.03 2.27
N LEU A 64 -6.22 -0.97 2.02
CA LEU A 64 -7.40 -1.03 1.17
C LEU A 64 -7.10 -0.30 -0.13
N ILE A 65 -7.25 -1.01 -1.25
CA ILE A 65 -7.07 -0.49 -2.60
C ILE A 65 -8.35 -0.79 -3.38
N ASP A 66 -8.94 0.21 -3.99
CA ASP A 66 -10.22 0.03 -4.69
C ASP A 66 -10.28 0.79 -6.01
N THR A 67 -11.33 0.49 -6.79
CA THR A 67 -11.55 1.06 -8.11
C THR A 67 -12.61 2.17 -8.09
N ARG A 68 -12.91 2.77 -6.93
CA ARG A 68 -13.95 3.80 -6.82
C ARG A 68 -13.70 5.00 -7.72
N GLU A 69 -12.45 5.37 -7.92
CA GLU A 69 -12.06 6.49 -8.76
C GLU A 69 -12.42 6.24 -10.24
N GLU A 70 -12.26 5.00 -10.71
CA GLU A 70 -12.64 4.59 -12.06
C GLU A 70 -14.15 4.57 -12.26
N HIS A 71 -14.93 4.43 -11.18
CA HIS A 71 -16.38 4.26 -11.21
C HIS A 71 -17.11 5.41 -10.52
N SER A 72 -16.57 6.61 -10.59
CA SER A 72 -17.14 7.80 -9.94
C SER A 72 -18.52 8.21 -10.46
N GLY A 73 -19.01 7.62 -11.55
CA GLY A 73 -20.34 7.87 -12.13
C GLY A 73 -21.49 7.10 -11.49
N GLY A 74 -21.29 6.45 -10.35
CA GLY A 74 -22.37 5.83 -9.58
C GLY A 74 -22.67 4.36 -9.85
N LYS A 75 -21.82 3.66 -10.58
CA LYS A 75 -21.99 2.21 -10.83
C LYS A 75 -21.32 1.40 -9.71
N ARG A 76 -21.86 1.52 -8.50
CA ARG A 76 -21.31 0.88 -7.33
C ARG A 76 -21.13 -0.65 -7.45
N PRO A 77 -22.02 -1.42 -8.13
CA PRO A 77 -21.81 -2.87 -8.28
C PRO A 77 -20.54 -3.25 -9.04
N GLU A 78 -19.95 -2.31 -9.81
CA GLU A 78 -18.72 -2.55 -10.57
C GLU A 78 -17.46 -2.21 -9.78
N VAL A 79 -17.59 -1.56 -8.63
CA VAL A 79 -16.45 -1.23 -7.77
C VAL A 79 -15.87 -2.50 -7.18
N LYS A 80 -14.56 -2.63 -7.31
CA LYS A 80 -13.79 -3.72 -6.71
C LYS A 80 -12.88 -3.17 -5.65
N ALA A 81 -12.64 -3.95 -4.62
CA ALA A 81 -11.72 -3.58 -3.56
C ALA A 81 -10.84 -4.76 -3.17
N VAL A 82 -9.57 -4.50 -2.97
CA VAL A 82 -8.63 -5.49 -2.45
C VAL A 82 -8.15 -5.01 -1.09
N THR A 83 -8.31 -5.88 -0.09
CA THR A 83 -7.62 -5.71 1.18
C THR A 83 -6.33 -6.51 1.12
N VAL A 84 -5.23 -5.83 1.34
CA VAL A 84 -3.90 -6.45 1.39
C VAL A 84 -3.46 -6.49 2.84
N ASP A 85 -3.23 -7.67 3.39
CA ASP A 85 -2.60 -7.80 4.70
C ASP A 85 -1.12 -8.09 4.50
N GLY A 86 -0.30 -7.50 5.34
CA GLY A 86 1.14 -7.66 5.25
C GLY A 86 1.87 -7.16 6.47
N LYS A 87 3.19 -7.08 6.33
CA LYS A 87 4.06 -6.63 7.42
C LYS A 87 5.08 -5.63 6.89
N HIS A 88 5.28 -4.58 7.66
CA HIS A 88 6.36 -3.64 7.43
C HIS A 88 7.69 -4.36 7.69
N GLU A 89 8.58 -4.30 6.72
CA GLU A 89 9.94 -4.80 6.84
C GLU A 89 10.92 -3.66 6.53
N ARG A 90 11.86 -3.44 7.45
CA ARG A 90 12.89 -2.43 7.26
C ARG A 90 13.79 -2.81 6.10
N ILE A 91 14.12 -1.83 5.25
CA ILE A 91 15.07 -2.02 4.15
C ILE A 91 16.45 -1.69 4.67
N GLU A 92 17.37 -2.68 4.67
CA GLU A 92 18.74 -2.50 5.12
C GLU A 92 19.73 -2.44 3.93
N ASP A 93 19.38 -3.05 2.80
CA ASP A 93 20.18 -3.05 1.59
C ASP A 93 19.98 -1.74 0.81
N ALA A 94 21.09 -1.03 0.53
CA ALA A 94 21.07 0.25 -0.18
C ALA A 94 20.45 0.13 -1.58
N ASP A 95 20.72 -0.97 -2.30
CA ASP A 95 20.18 -1.19 -3.64
C ASP A 95 18.66 -1.39 -3.62
N GLN A 96 18.15 -2.13 -2.64
CA GLN A 96 16.71 -2.31 -2.46
C GLN A 96 16.04 -1.00 -2.08
N GLY A 97 16.69 -0.21 -1.24
CA GLY A 97 16.19 1.12 -0.87
C GLY A 97 16.11 2.06 -2.06
N GLU A 98 17.12 2.05 -2.91
CA GLU A 98 17.12 2.86 -4.14
C GLU A 98 16.03 2.41 -5.11
N PHE A 99 15.85 1.10 -5.29
CA PHE A 99 14.80 0.55 -6.14
C PHE A 99 13.42 0.98 -5.64
N ALA A 100 13.16 0.87 -4.35
CA ALA A 100 11.89 1.27 -3.75
C ALA A 100 11.65 2.78 -3.93
N PHE A 101 12.66 3.60 -3.68
CA PHE A 101 12.59 5.05 -3.86
C PHE A 101 12.24 5.41 -5.31
N LYS A 102 12.98 4.84 -6.26
CA LYS A 102 12.74 5.09 -7.69
C LYS A 102 11.35 4.64 -8.12
N SER A 103 10.89 3.49 -7.63
CA SER A 103 9.57 2.96 -7.97
C SER A 103 8.45 3.92 -7.55
N VAL A 104 8.55 4.49 -6.36
CA VAL A 104 7.58 5.48 -5.88
C VAL A 104 7.67 6.76 -6.69
N LEU A 105 8.88 7.26 -6.92
CA LEU A 105 9.11 8.52 -7.63
C LEU A 105 8.65 8.47 -9.08
N GLU A 106 8.92 7.39 -9.79
CA GLU A 106 8.49 7.21 -11.19
C GLU A 106 6.97 7.26 -11.30
N ARG A 107 6.29 6.64 -10.36
CA ARG A 107 4.83 6.59 -10.36
C ARG A 107 4.21 7.89 -9.85
N HIS A 108 4.91 8.58 -8.95
CA HIS A 108 4.40 9.79 -8.28
C HIS A 108 5.45 10.89 -8.33
N PRO A 109 5.78 11.43 -9.52
CA PRO A 109 6.84 12.44 -9.64
C PRO A 109 6.56 13.72 -8.87
N HIS A 110 5.30 14.02 -8.58
CA HIS A 110 4.90 15.19 -7.78
C HIS A 110 5.32 15.08 -6.30
N LEU A 111 5.74 13.90 -5.85
CA LEU A 111 6.21 13.69 -4.46
C LEU A 111 7.70 13.96 -4.27
N ARG A 112 8.41 14.45 -5.29
CA ARG A 112 9.86 14.59 -5.24
C ARG A 112 10.35 15.37 -4.03
N ASP A 113 9.79 16.55 -3.80
CA ASP A 113 10.22 17.40 -2.68
C ASP A 113 9.94 16.75 -1.33
N PHE A 114 8.78 16.08 -1.23
CA PHE A 114 8.41 15.33 -0.03
C PHE A 114 9.41 14.17 0.22
N MET A 115 9.81 13.48 -0.83
CA MET A 115 10.71 12.33 -0.76
C MET A 115 12.17 12.73 -0.49
N ASP A 116 12.57 13.92 -0.93
CA ASP A 116 13.93 14.42 -0.73
C ASP A 116 14.12 15.07 0.66
N HIS A 117 13.05 15.19 1.45
CA HIS A 117 13.12 15.75 2.79
C HIS A 117 13.98 14.88 3.72
N PRO A 118 14.79 15.49 4.62
CA PRO A 118 15.66 14.71 5.54
C PRO A 118 14.90 13.72 6.43
N GLU A 119 13.64 14.01 6.75
CA GLU A 119 12.81 13.13 7.59
C GLU A 119 12.09 12.04 6.80
N ALA A 120 12.26 11.98 5.47
CA ALA A 120 11.58 10.99 4.65
C ALA A 120 12.13 9.59 4.88
N GLU A 121 11.22 8.62 4.97
CA GLU A 121 11.55 7.21 5.13
C GLU A 121 10.75 6.38 4.13
N ILE A 122 11.42 5.43 3.50
CA ILE A 122 10.76 4.42 2.65
C ILE A 122 10.13 3.38 3.56
N ILE A 123 8.87 3.06 3.29
CA ILE A 123 8.15 1.97 3.92
C ILE A 123 8.06 0.83 2.91
N ARG A 124 8.50 -0.34 3.30
CA ARG A 124 8.32 -1.57 2.53
C ARG A 124 7.34 -2.48 3.27
N ILE A 125 6.28 -2.87 2.58
CA ILE A 125 5.30 -3.82 3.10
C ILE A 125 5.46 -5.12 2.32
N ARG A 126 5.75 -6.22 3.01
CA ARG A 126 5.71 -7.55 2.42
C ARG A 126 4.28 -8.07 2.49
N ILE A 127 3.73 -8.41 1.35
CA ILE A 127 2.34 -8.86 1.23
C ILE A 127 2.22 -10.29 1.75
N ALA A 128 1.22 -10.53 2.60
CA ALA A 128 0.91 -11.86 3.12
C ALA A 128 -0.34 -12.46 2.47
N SER A 129 -1.33 -11.64 2.16
CA SER A 129 -2.60 -12.12 1.59
C SER A 129 -3.35 -11.02 0.86
N PHE A 130 -4.24 -11.44 -0.03
CA PHE A 130 -5.19 -10.57 -0.70
C PHE A 130 -6.61 -11.05 -0.44
N LEU A 131 -7.51 -10.11 -0.18
CA LEU A 131 -8.96 -10.36 -0.14
C LEU A 131 -9.61 -9.45 -1.17
N LEU A 132 -10.13 -10.03 -2.25
CA LEU A 132 -10.83 -9.28 -3.28
C LEU A 132 -12.33 -9.30 -3.01
N LEU A 133 -12.91 -8.11 -2.94
CA LEU A 133 -14.35 -7.93 -2.99
C LEU A 133 -14.69 -7.45 -4.41
N ASP A 134 -15.39 -8.30 -5.17
CA ASP A 134 -15.78 -8.01 -6.56
C ASP A 134 -17.26 -7.65 -6.56
N GLY A 135 -17.53 -6.33 -6.60
CA GLY A 135 -18.87 -5.81 -6.42
C GLY A 135 -19.30 -5.87 -4.96
N ILE A 136 -20.60 -6.13 -4.71
CA ILE A 136 -21.15 -6.08 -3.36
C ILE A 136 -21.13 -7.44 -2.65
N THR A 137 -21.13 -8.55 -3.40
CA THR A 137 -21.41 -9.87 -2.84
C THR A 137 -20.29 -10.90 -3.01
N ASP A 138 -19.40 -10.73 -3.98
CA ASP A 138 -18.40 -11.77 -4.30
C ASP A 138 -17.06 -11.47 -3.61
N ALA A 139 -16.63 -12.39 -2.76
CA ALA A 139 -15.36 -12.27 -2.04
C ALA A 139 -14.44 -13.45 -2.39
N HIS A 140 -13.15 -13.15 -2.60
CA HIS A 140 -12.13 -14.14 -2.93
C HIS A 140 -10.89 -13.88 -2.09
N PHE A 141 -10.31 -14.92 -1.53
CA PHE A 141 -9.12 -14.81 -0.66
C PHE A 141 -7.99 -15.66 -1.22
N GLU A 142 -6.79 -15.07 -1.24
CA GLU A 142 -5.55 -15.74 -1.63
C GLU A 142 -4.45 -15.44 -0.61
N LYS A 143 -3.86 -16.48 -0.09
CA LYS A 143 -2.69 -16.38 0.78
C LYS A 143 -1.43 -16.51 -0.05
N ILE A 144 -0.46 -15.67 0.22
CA ILE A 144 0.84 -15.69 -0.47
C ILE A 144 1.82 -16.64 0.22
#